data_785c974140e814705f1f7b3f90c8dc86
#
_entry.id   785c974140e814705f1f7b3f90c8dc86
#
_cell.length_a   1.000
_cell.length_b   1.000
_cell.length_c   1.000
_cell.angle_alpha   90.00
_cell.angle_beta   90.00
_cell.angle_gamma   90.00
#
_symmetry.space_group_name_H-M   'P 1'
#
loop_
_entity.id
_entity.type
_entity.pdbx_description
1 polymer ?
#
loop_
_entity_poly.entity_id
_entity_poly.type
_entity_poly.pdbx_seq_one_letter_code
_entity_poly.pdbx_strand_id
1 'polypeptide(L)'
;MIFDHPRRHSFCGAVLDELLAGLAEAGHEVEIADLHAEGFDPRMPVADEPDWADPDKRYSAAVLAEQARIARNEMLVFVFPVWWWSLPAMLKGWIDRVWNNGWAYGARKLPHRRALLVATAAGNAEDYRRRGYDRAMLTQIVTGIMNYCGIADAELRVLYDVTEDAERRHAHLREARALGRSFAAQPA
;
A
#
# COMPACT_ATOMS: atom_id res chain seq x y z
N MET A 1 -0.56 -2.12 -8.46
CA MET A 1 -0.30 -2.72 -7.12
C MET A 1 1.09 -2.35 -6.68
N ILE A 2 1.27 -1.94 -5.43
CA ILE A 2 2.56 -1.54 -4.85
C ILE A 2 3.00 -2.64 -3.89
N PHE A 3 4.20 -3.20 -4.11
CA PHE A 3 4.79 -4.24 -3.28
C PHE A 3 6.07 -3.75 -2.63
N ASP A 4 6.16 -3.96 -1.32
CA ASP A 4 7.35 -3.61 -0.54
C ASP A 4 7.79 -4.78 0.33
N HIS A 5 8.84 -5.47 -0.11
CA HIS A 5 9.60 -6.42 0.72
C HIS A 5 10.96 -6.69 0.05
N PRO A 6 12.09 -6.65 0.78
CA PRO A 6 13.42 -6.84 0.18
C PRO A 6 13.65 -8.24 -0.39
N ARG A 7 12.84 -9.21 0.00
CA ARG A 7 12.89 -10.59 -0.53
C ARG A 7 11.56 -10.92 -1.20
N ARG A 8 11.58 -11.05 -2.52
CA ARG A 8 10.39 -11.45 -3.29
C ARG A 8 9.84 -12.83 -2.84
N HIS A 9 10.71 -13.78 -2.51
CA HIS A 9 10.37 -15.11 -1.99
C HIS A 9 10.17 -15.10 -0.48
N SER A 10 9.38 -14.16 0.04
CA SER A 10 8.95 -14.08 1.43
C SER A 10 7.48 -14.51 1.57
N PHE A 11 6.98 -14.64 2.80
CA PHE A 11 5.54 -14.84 3.02
C PHE A 11 4.72 -13.66 2.49
N CYS A 12 5.22 -12.43 2.65
CA CYS A 12 4.61 -11.24 2.05
C CYS A 12 4.53 -11.35 0.52
N GLY A 13 5.56 -11.91 -0.13
CA GLY A 13 5.54 -12.20 -1.56
C GLY A 13 4.55 -13.30 -1.95
N ALA A 14 4.36 -14.32 -1.12
CA ALA A 14 3.33 -15.33 -1.34
C ALA A 14 1.91 -14.75 -1.20
N VAL A 15 1.71 -13.81 -0.28
CA VAL A 15 0.45 -13.05 -0.18
C VAL A 15 0.19 -12.21 -1.43
N LEU A 16 1.23 -11.57 -1.99
CA LEU A 16 1.13 -10.87 -3.26
C LEU A 16 0.67 -11.81 -4.38
N ASP A 17 1.27 -13.01 -4.49
CA ASP A 17 0.93 -13.97 -5.55
C ASP A 17 -0.53 -14.43 -5.47
N GLU A 18 -1.04 -14.67 -4.27
CA GLU A 18 -2.44 -15.06 -4.07
C GLU A 18 -3.42 -13.91 -4.34
N LEU A 19 -3.07 -12.68 -3.96
CA LEU A 19 -3.85 -11.50 -4.34
C LEU A 19 -3.92 -11.33 -5.86
N LEU A 20 -2.78 -11.47 -6.54
CA LEU A 20 -2.72 -11.41 -8.01
C LEU A 20 -3.60 -12.48 -8.65
N ALA A 21 -3.54 -13.72 -8.15
CA ALA A 21 -4.39 -14.80 -8.63
C ALA A 21 -5.88 -14.48 -8.43
N GLY A 22 -6.26 -13.95 -7.26
CA GLY A 22 -7.64 -13.55 -6.98
C GLY A 22 -8.13 -12.41 -7.88
N LEU A 23 -7.30 -11.39 -8.13
CA LEU A 23 -7.61 -10.28 -9.03
C LEU A 23 -7.75 -10.76 -10.48
N ALA A 24 -6.87 -11.64 -10.94
CA ALA A 24 -6.96 -12.24 -12.28
C ALA A 24 -8.24 -13.09 -12.46
N GLU A 25 -8.63 -13.87 -11.44
CA GLU A 25 -9.90 -14.61 -11.44
C GLU A 25 -11.12 -13.69 -11.53
N ALA A 26 -11.02 -12.47 -11.01
CA ALA A 26 -12.05 -11.43 -11.12
C ALA A 26 -11.98 -10.63 -12.43
N GLY A 27 -11.03 -10.94 -13.33
CA GLY A 27 -10.88 -10.30 -14.63
C GLY A 27 -10.11 -8.97 -14.63
N HIS A 28 -9.33 -8.70 -13.57
CA HIS A 28 -8.53 -7.47 -13.48
C HIS A 28 -7.15 -7.65 -14.10
N GLU A 29 -6.72 -6.62 -14.84
CA GLU A 29 -5.32 -6.44 -15.21
C GLU A 29 -4.58 -5.75 -14.08
N VAL A 30 -3.38 -6.22 -13.75
CA VAL A 30 -2.59 -5.71 -12.63
C VAL A 30 -1.21 -5.27 -13.09
N GLU A 31 -0.89 -4.01 -12.84
CA GLU A 31 0.47 -3.50 -12.94
C GLU A 31 1.12 -3.51 -11.55
N ILE A 32 2.33 -4.06 -11.43
CA ILE A 32 3.06 -4.18 -10.18
C ILE A 32 4.20 -3.17 -10.15
N ALA A 33 4.29 -2.40 -9.06
CA ALA A 33 5.45 -1.64 -8.65
C ALA A 33 6.14 -2.41 -7.52
N ASP A 34 7.18 -3.19 -7.84
CA ASP A 34 8.05 -3.83 -6.85
C ASP A 34 9.17 -2.86 -6.48
N LEU A 35 8.99 -2.13 -5.37
CA LEU A 35 9.87 -1.02 -5.00
C LEU A 35 11.32 -1.44 -4.80
N HIS A 36 11.57 -2.66 -4.30
CA HIS A 36 12.92 -3.19 -4.13
C HIS A 36 13.53 -3.68 -5.44
N ALA A 37 12.77 -4.44 -6.22
CA ALA A 37 13.29 -4.97 -7.50
C ALA A 37 13.56 -3.85 -8.51
N GLU A 38 12.75 -2.79 -8.49
CA GLU A 38 12.92 -1.60 -9.35
C GLU A 38 13.98 -0.64 -8.82
N GLY A 39 14.49 -0.84 -7.60
CA GLY A 39 15.54 -0.01 -7.02
C GLY A 39 15.10 1.42 -6.73
N PHE A 40 13.80 1.61 -6.35
CA PHE A 40 13.32 2.94 -5.98
C PHE A 40 14.11 3.51 -4.80
N ASP A 41 14.61 4.73 -4.90
CA ASP A 41 15.26 5.41 -3.78
C ASP A 41 14.22 6.14 -2.91
N PRO A 42 13.96 5.67 -1.67
CA PRO A 42 12.95 6.26 -0.78
C PRO A 42 13.42 7.55 -0.10
N ARG A 43 14.71 7.90 -0.21
CA ARG A 43 15.25 9.11 0.43
C ARG A 43 14.70 10.35 -0.26
N MET A 44 14.17 11.29 0.52
CA MET A 44 13.68 12.57 0.01
C MET A 44 14.86 13.47 -0.42
N PRO A 45 15.08 13.70 -1.71
CA PRO A 45 16.04 14.70 -2.15
C PRO A 45 15.41 16.09 -2.10
N VAL A 46 16.22 17.15 -1.94
CA VAL A 46 15.75 18.55 -1.93
C VAL A 46 14.88 18.90 -3.15
N ALA A 47 15.19 18.32 -4.31
CA ALA A 47 14.41 18.54 -5.53
C ALA A 47 12.95 18.04 -5.43
N ASP A 48 12.69 17.00 -4.62
CA ASP A 48 11.37 16.40 -4.45
C ASP A 48 10.67 16.83 -3.15
N GLU A 49 11.30 17.70 -2.36
CA GLU A 49 10.67 18.28 -1.17
C GLU A 49 9.42 19.07 -1.59
N PRO A 50 8.24 18.84 -0.96
CA PRO A 50 7.02 19.58 -1.31
C PRO A 50 7.16 21.08 -1.11
N ASP A 51 6.69 21.87 -2.06
CA ASP A 51 6.58 23.32 -1.92
C ASP A 51 5.10 23.69 -1.69
N TRP A 52 4.81 24.23 -0.50
CA TRP A 52 3.47 24.63 -0.12
C TRP A 52 3.00 25.92 -0.82
N ALA A 53 3.93 26.73 -1.30
CA ALA A 53 3.65 27.97 -1.99
C ALA A 53 3.44 27.74 -3.50
N ASP A 54 3.97 26.65 -4.05
CA ASP A 54 3.87 26.29 -5.47
C ASP A 54 3.21 24.91 -5.67
N PRO A 55 1.88 24.85 -5.82
CA PRO A 55 1.17 23.60 -6.08
C PRO A 55 1.45 23.02 -7.47
N ASP A 56 2.03 23.77 -8.37
CA ASP A 56 2.39 23.34 -9.74
C ASP A 56 3.90 23.03 -9.86
N LYS A 57 4.62 22.94 -8.74
CA LYS A 57 6.03 22.56 -8.71
C LYS A 57 6.27 21.29 -9.53
N ARG A 58 7.30 21.32 -10.38
CA ARG A 58 7.74 20.15 -11.13
C ARG A 58 8.70 19.32 -10.29
N TYR A 59 8.37 18.06 -10.09
CA TYR A 59 9.16 17.08 -9.37
C TYR A 59 10.12 16.32 -10.29
N SER A 60 10.99 15.50 -9.72
CA SER A 60 11.95 14.70 -10.47
C SER A 60 11.28 13.74 -11.46
N ALA A 61 12.03 13.30 -12.48
CA ALA A 61 11.53 12.32 -13.45
C ALA A 61 11.10 11.00 -12.79
N ALA A 62 11.78 10.59 -11.70
CA ALA A 62 11.41 9.40 -10.94
C ALA A 62 10.02 9.55 -10.29
N VAL A 63 9.74 10.70 -9.68
CA VAL A 63 8.43 11.00 -9.10
C VAL A 63 7.35 11.06 -10.17
N LEU A 64 7.62 11.76 -11.28
CA LEU A 64 6.64 11.89 -12.37
C LEU A 64 6.31 10.53 -13.02
N ALA A 65 7.27 9.62 -13.11
CA ALA A 65 7.05 8.27 -13.63
C ALA A 65 6.10 7.47 -12.71
N GLU A 66 6.30 7.55 -11.39
CA GLU A 66 5.43 6.89 -10.42
C GLU A 66 4.02 7.52 -10.39
N GLN A 67 3.93 8.85 -10.45
CA GLN A 67 2.64 9.54 -10.56
C GLN A 67 1.88 9.14 -11.82
N ALA A 68 2.55 9.03 -12.97
CA ALA A 68 1.95 8.54 -14.20
C ALA A 68 1.50 7.07 -14.08
N ARG A 69 2.29 6.22 -13.39
CA ARG A 69 1.91 4.83 -13.09
C ARG A 69 0.63 4.78 -12.25
N ILE A 70 0.55 5.57 -11.19
CA ILE A 70 -0.64 5.64 -10.34
C ILE A 70 -1.85 6.14 -11.15
N ALA A 71 -1.68 7.22 -11.91
CA ALA A 71 -2.77 7.88 -12.63
C ALA A 71 -3.45 7.01 -13.71
N ARG A 72 -2.74 6.03 -14.30
CA ARG A 72 -3.31 5.12 -15.30
C ARG A 72 -4.04 3.91 -14.72
N ASN A 73 -4.02 3.74 -13.41
CA ASN A 73 -4.69 2.65 -12.70
C ASN A 73 -5.93 3.19 -11.97
N GLU A 74 -7.00 2.43 -11.91
CA GLU A 74 -8.28 2.85 -11.30
C GLU A 74 -8.29 2.66 -9.79
N MET A 75 -7.60 1.62 -9.30
CA MET A 75 -7.58 1.22 -7.89
C MET A 75 -6.15 0.96 -7.42
N LEU A 76 -5.92 1.11 -6.12
CA LEU A 76 -4.61 0.89 -5.53
C LEU A 76 -4.64 -0.30 -4.57
N VAL A 77 -3.64 -1.16 -4.69
CA VAL A 77 -3.41 -2.26 -3.74
C VAL A 77 -1.99 -2.18 -3.23
N PHE A 78 -1.81 -2.29 -1.92
CA PHE A 78 -0.50 -2.27 -1.26
C PHE A 78 -0.28 -3.58 -0.53
N VAL A 79 0.91 -4.17 -0.69
CA VAL A 79 1.30 -5.40 0.03
C VAL A 79 2.66 -5.18 0.67
N PHE A 80 2.71 -5.27 2.00
CA PHE A 80 3.91 -4.93 2.77
C PHE A 80 3.98 -5.63 4.13
N PRO A 81 5.16 -5.79 4.74
CA PRO A 81 5.29 -6.24 6.12
C PRO A 81 5.06 -5.08 7.10
N VAL A 82 4.45 -5.36 8.24
CA VAL A 82 4.41 -4.39 9.35
C VAL A 82 5.77 -4.35 10.02
N TRP A 83 6.43 -3.21 9.98
CA TRP A 83 7.64 -2.93 10.72
C TRP A 83 7.40 -1.76 11.67
N TRP A 84 7.68 -1.98 12.95
CA TRP A 84 7.42 -0.96 13.97
C TRP A 84 5.99 -0.40 13.95
N TRP A 85 5.00 -1.31 13.79
CA TRP A 85 3.56 -0.99 13.75
C TRP A 85 3.20 0.08 12.71
N SER A 86 3.93 0.14 11.63
CA SER A 86 3.76 1.12 10.55
C SER A 86 4.16 0.54 9.20
N LEU A 87 4.15 1.42 8.18
CA LEU A 87 4.70 1.12 6.86
C LEU A 87 6.22 0.93 6.94
N PRO A 88 6.82 0.03 6.14
CA PRO A 88 8.26 -0.04 6.00
C PRO A 88 8.84 1.26 5.42
N ALA A 89 10.12 1.52 5.71
CA ALA A 89 10.80 2.73 5.29
C ALA A 89 10.77 2.97 3.76
N MET A 90 10.90 1.90 2.96
CA MET A 90 10.84 1.97 1.51
C MET A 90 9.46 2.47 1.05
N LEU A 91 8.37 1.84 1.50
CA LEU A 91 7.02 2.22 1.14
C LEU A 91 6.65 3.61 1.69
N LYS A 92 7.05 3.92 2.94
CA LYS A 92 6.81 5.25 3.51
C LYS A 92 7.53 6.33 2.72
N GLY A 93 8.80 6.11 2.38
CA GLY A 93 9.57 7.05 1.57
C GLY A 93 9.06 7.16 0.13
N TRP A 94 8.51 6.08 -0.44
CA TRP A 94 7.82 6.16 -1.74
C TRP A 94 6.59 7.07 -1.64
N ILE A 95 5.75 6.92 -0.62
CA ILE A 95 4.60 7.82 -0.39
C ILE A 95 5.08 9.26 -0.18
N ASP A 96 6.09 9.49 0.66
CA ASP A 96 6.60 10.83 0.95
C ASP A 96 7.11 11.56 -0.30
N ARG A 97 7.76 10.83 -1.22
CA ARG A 97 8.32 11.42 -2.44
C ARG A 97 7.31 11.57 -3.57
N VAL A 98 6.38 10.61 -3.70
CA VAL A 98 5.47 10.53 -4.86
C VAL A 98 4.16 11.27 -4.64
N TRP A 99 3.62 11.23 -3.40
CA TRP A 99 2.33 11.85 -3.07
C TRP A 99 2.51 13.29 -2.63
N ASN A 100 2.71 14.17 -3.60
CA ASN A 100 3.11 15.56 -3.39
C ASN A 100 1.95 16.53 -3.33
N ASN A 101 2.23 17.74 -2.78
CA ASN A 101 1.34 18.89 -2.81
C ASN A 101 0.96 19.25 -4.27
N GLY A 102 -0.31 19.57 -4.50
CA GLY A 102 -0.83 19.89 -5.82
C GLY A 102 -1.18 18.67 -6.69
N TRP A 103 -0.74 17.45 -6.31
CA TRP A 103 -1.05 16.20 -7.03
C TRP A 103 -1.87 15.23 -6.18
N ALA A 104 -1.40 14.83 -5.01
CA ALA A 104 -2.09 13.88 -4.12
C ALA A 104 -2.92 14.59 -3.04
N TYR A 105 -2.53 15.78 -2.65
CA TYR A 105 -3.21 16.59 -1.63
C TYR A 105 -3.07 18.09 -1.95
N GLY A 106 -3.70 18.95 -1.15
CA GLY A 106 -3.75 20.39 -1.40
C GLY A 106 -4.79 20.74 -2.45
N ALA A 107 -4.38 21.38 -3.53
CA ALA A 107 -5.27 21.86 -4.59
C ALA A 107 -5.97 20.72 -5.37
N ARG A 108 -5.34 19.55 -5.42
CA ARG A 108 -5.89 18.34 -6.06
C ARG A 108 -5.88 17.19 -5.08
N LYS A 109 -6.62 16.13 -5.39
CA LYS A 109 -6.67 14.87 -4.66
C LYS A 109 -6.50 13.72 -5.64
N LEU A 110 -6.09 12.55 -5.13
CA LEU A 110 -6.07 11.34 -5.93
C LEU A 110 -7.49 10.98 -6.38
N PRO A 111 -7.69 10.64 -7.67
CA PRO A 111 -9.02 10.32 -8.20
C PRO A 111 -9.48 8.91 -7.83
N HIS A 112 -8.62 8.12 -7.19
CA HIS A 112 -8.89 6.72 -6.86
C HIS A 112 -9.98 6.62 -5.81
N ARG A 113 -11.00 5.81 -6.08
CA ARG A 113 -12.12 5.63 -5.15
C ARG A 113 -11.78 4.64 -4.05
N ARG A 114 -10.92 3.66 -4.35
CA ARG A 114 -10.66 2.53 -3.47
C ARG A 114 -9.18 2.18 -3.36
N ALA A 115 -8.76 1.80 -2.14
CA ALA A 115 -7.46 1.20 -1.88
C ALA A 115 -7.58 0.01 -0.93
N LEU A 116 -6.85 -1.07 -1.21
CA LEU A 116 -6.67 -2.20 -0.32
C LEU A 116 -5.22 -2.27 0.13
N LEU A 117 -5.02 -2.30 1.45
CA LEU A 117 -3.70 -2.45 2.05
C LEU A 117 -3.66 -3.78 2.79
N VAL A 118 -2.82 -4.70 2.33
CA VAL A 118 -2.63 -6.01 2.96
C VAL A 118 -1.26 -6.04 3.60
N ALA A 119 -1.27 -6.07 4.93
CA ALA A 119 -0.06 -6.03 5.75
C ALA A 119 0.18 -7.37 6.44
N THR A 120 1.42 -7.85 6.45
CA THR A 120 1.81 -9.09 7.15
C THR A 120 2.50 -8.74 8.47
N ALA A 121 2.02 -9.29 9.59
CA ALA A 121 2.53 -9.01 10.92
C ALA A 121 2.95 -10.28 11.67
N ALA A 122 4.15 -10.28 12.26
CA ALA A 122 4.62 -11.38 13.09
C ALA A 122 3.87 -11.48 14.44
N GLY A 123 3.42 -10.34 14.97
CA GLY A 123 2.68 -10.30 16.23
C GLY A 123 1.21 -10.69 16.11
N ASN A 124 0.57 -11.01 17.23
CA ASN A 124 -0.82 -11.45 17.29
C ASN A 124 -1.82 -10.28 17.39
N ALA A 125 -3.05 -10.53 16.97
CA ALA A 125 -4.12 -9.53 16.94
C ALA A 125 -4.51 -9.02 18.35
N GLU A 126 -4.42 -9.86 19.38
CA GLU A 126 -4.76 -9.48 20.75
C GLU A 126 -3.79 -8.44 21.31
N ASP A 127 -2.49 -8.65 21.12
CA ASP A 127 -1.46 -7.69 21.54
C ASP A 127 -1.59 -6.36 20.80
N TYR A 128 -1.91 -6.41 19.49
CA TYR A 128 -2.14 -5.19 18.72
C TYR A 128 -3.32 -4.38 19.28
N ARG A 129 -4.45 -5.04 19.56
CA ARG A 129 -5.63 -4.38 20.17
C ARG A 129 -5.33 -3.87 21.58
N ARG A 130 -4.73 -4.69 22.43
CA ARG A 130 -4.43 -4.34 23.82
C ARG A 130 -3.51 -3.14 23.94
N ARG A 131 -2.55 -3.01 23.02
CA ARG A 131 -1.58 -1.91 22.99
C ARG A 131 -2.05 -0.73 22.13
N GLY A 132 -3.15 -0.85 21.40
CA GLY A 132 -3.69 0.18 20.52
C GLY A 132 -2.93 0.35 19.21
N TYR A 133 -2.07 -0.61 18.82
CA TYR A 133 -1.31 -0.54 17.57
C TYR A 133 -2.20 -0.60 16.32
N ASP A 134 -3.27 -1.41 16.38
CA ASP A 134 -4.28 -1.51 15.34
C ASP A 134 -4.92 -0.15 15.04
N ARG A 135 -5.34 0.57 16.08
CA ARG A 135 -5.93 1.92 15.96
C ARG A 135 -4.90 2.94 15.46
N ALA A 136 -3.66 2.87 15.97
CA ALA A 136 -2.60 3.76 15.52
C ALA A 136 -2.31 3.59 14.03
N MET A 137 -2.24 2.34 13.54
CA MET A 137 -2.06 2.03 12.12
C MET A 137 -3.25 2.52 11.28
N LEU A 138 -4.49 2.27 11.72
CA LEU A 138 -5.68 2.78 11.04
C LEU A 138 -5.69 4.30 10.96
N THR A 139 -5.40 4.98 12.05
CA THR A 139 -5.34 6.45 12.08
C THR A 139 -4.26 6.98 11.17
N GLN A 140 -3.06 6.44 11.23
CA GLN A 140 -1.94 6.90 10.41
C GLN A 140 -2.15 6.59 8.93
N ILE A 141 -2.45 5.33 8.61
CA ILE A 141 -2.40 4.84 7.23
C ILE A 141 -3.72 5.13 6.51
N VAL A 142 -4.84 4.74 7.09
CA VAL A 142 -6.14 4.91 6.43
C VAL A 142 -6.60 6.36 6.51
N THR A 143 -6.76 6.89 7.72
CA THR A 143 -7.28 8.25 7.90
C THR A 143 -6.25 9.31 7.48
N GLY A 144 -5.00 9.18 7.95
CA GLY A 144 -3.96 10.20 7.77
C GLY A 144 -3.33 10.23 6.38
N ILE A 145 -3.30 9.12 5.65
CA ILE A 145 -2.71 9.05 4.31
C ILE A 145 -3.80 8.87 3.26
N MET A 146 -4.50 7.73 3.25
CA MET A 146 -5.44 7.40 2.17
C MET A 146 -6.60 8.39 2.08
N ASN A 147 -7.36 8.56 3.17
CA ASN A 147 -8.51 9.47 3.17
C ASN A 147 -8.08 10.92 3.01
N TYR A 148 -6.95 11.33 3.63
CA TYR A 148 -6.42 12.68 3.46
C TYR A 148 -6.10 12.99 1.99
N CYS A 149 -5.60 12.01 1.24
CA CYS A 149 -5.32 12.14 -0.19
C CYS A 149 -6.54 11.92 -1.10
N GLY A 150 -7.73 11.69 -0.54
CA GLY A 150 -8.99 11.60 -1.31
C GLY A 150 -9.51 10.19 -1.56
N ILE A 151 -8.80 9.14 -1.13
CA ILE A 151 -9.25 7.75 -1.27
C ILE A 151 -10.18 7.42 -0.10
N ALA A 152 -11.49 7.58 -0.30
CA ALA A 152 -12.48 7.44 0.78
C ALA A 152 -12.69 5.99 1.22
N ASP A 153 -12.71 5.04 0.28
CA ASP A 153 -12.85 3.60 0.55
C ASP A 153 -11.45 2.96 0.62
N ALA A 154 -10.80 3.10 1.78
CA ALA A 154 -9.51 2.49 2.04
C ALA A 154 -9.61 1.46 3.15
N GLU A 155 -9.25 0.21 2.84
CA GLU A 155 -9.27 -0.92 3.78
C GLU A 155 -7.84 -1.34 4.14
N LEU A 156 -7.54 -1.43 5.43
CA LEU A 156 -6.31 -2.03 5.94
C LEU A 156 -6.62 -3.43 6.51
N ARG A 157 -6.12 -4.45 5.85
CA ARG A 157 -6.18 -5.85 6.30
C ARG A 157 -4.82 -6.27 6.84
N VAL A 158 -4.76 -6.62 8.13
CA VAL A 158 -3.53 -7.12 8.75
C VAL A 158 -3.63 -8.63 8.95
N LEU A 159 -2.71 -9.37 8.35
CA LEU A 159 -2.53 -10.80 8.52
C LEU A 159 -1.56 -11.03 9.68
N TYR A 160 -2.10 -11.41 10.83
CA TYR A 160 -1.35 -11.57 12.08
C TYR A 160 -0.72 -12.96 12.20
N ASP A 161 0.28 -13.10 13.08
CA ASP A 161 0.91 -14.40 13.44
C ASP A 161 1.51 -15.14 12.22
N VAL A 162 2.05 -14.40 11.25
CA VAL A 162 2.53 -15.00 9.98
C VAL A 162 3.79 -15.87 10.14
N THR A 163 4.42 -15.85 11.32
CA THR A 163 5.62 -16.66 11.63
C THR A 163 5.30 -17.96 12.38
N GLU A 164 4.08 -18.12 12.88
CA GLU A 164 3.72 -19.17 13.83
C GLU A 164 3.65 -20.56 13.18
N ASP A 165 2.59 -20.87 12.47
CA ASP A 165 2.37 -22.20 11.93
C ASP A 165 2.00 -22.22 10.44
N ALA A 166 2.14 -23.42 9.82
CA ALA A 166 1.87 -23.60 8.41
C ALA A 166 0.38 -23.49 8.08
N GLU A 167 -0.49 -23.97 8.98
CA GLU A 167 -1.94 -23.94 8.74
C GLU A 167 -2.47 -22.51 8.72
N ARG A 168 -2.02 -21.68 9.68
CA ARG A 168 -2.35 -20.26 9.72
C ARG A 168 -1.87 -19.52 8.47
N ARG A 169 -0.63 -19.79 8.04
CA ARG A 169 -0.13 -19.21 6.79
C ARG A 169 -0.97 -19.62 5.58
N HIS A 170 -1.37 -20.88 5.48
CA HIS A 170 -2.28 -21.32 4.42
C HIS A 170 -3.66 -20.64 4.50
N ALA A 171 -4.18 -20.43 5.70
CA ALA A 171 -5.43 -19.68 5.87
C ALA A 171 -5.31 -18.24 5.37
N HIS A 172 -4.22 -17.54 5.70
CA HIS A 172 -3.95 -16.18 5.20
C HIS A 172 -3.77 -16.13 3.68
N LEU A 173 -3.14 -17.12 3.07
CA LEU A 173 -3.02 -17.20 1.61
C LEU A 173 -4.40 -17.36 0.95
N ARG A 174 -5.27 -18.20 1.50
CA ARG A 174 -6.67 -18.30 1.01
C ARG A 174 -7.44 -16.99 1.21
N GLU A 175 -7.25 -16.30 2.34
CA GLU A 175 -7.84 -14.99 2.60
C GLU A 175 -7.35 -13.96 1.57
N ALA A 176 -6.06 -13.89 1.30
CA ALA A 176 -5.48 -12.99 0.30
C ALA A 176 -6.11 -13.22 -1.09
N ARG A 177 -6.25 -14.47 -1.53
CA ARG A 177 -6.92 -14.79 -2.79
C ARG A 177 -8.38 -14.38 -2.81
N ALA A 178 -9.10 -14.58 -1.71
CA ALA A 178 -10.49 -14.14 -1.56
C ALA A 178 -10.63 -12.62 -1.60
N LEU A 179 -9.72 -11.89 -0.93
CA LEU A 179 -9.65 -10.42 -1.00
C LEU A 179 -9.44 -9.94 -2.44
N GLY A 180 -8.53 -10.55 -3.19
CA GLY A 180 -8.33 -10.24 -4.60
C GLY A 180 -9.60 -10.42 -5.43
N ARG A 181 -10.31 -11.54 -5.26
CA ARG A 181 -11.58 -11.81 -5.96
C ARG A 181 -12.69 -10.82 -5.64
N SER A 182 -12.78 -10.38 -4.40
CA SER A 182 -13.87 -9.51 -3.93
C SER A 182 -13.58 -8.03 -4.06
N PHE A 183 -12.33 -7.65 -4.32
CA PHE A 183 -11.88 -6.26 -4.24
C PHE A 183 -12.66 -5.32 -5.18
N ALA A 184 -13.03 -5.78 -6.36
CA ALA A 184 -13.78 -4.99 -7.33
C ALA A 184 -15.28 -5.28 -7.36
N ALA A 185 -15.74 -6.34 -6.68
CA ALA A 185 -17.14 -6.75 -6.70
C ALA A 185 -18.08 -5.89 -5.84
N GLN A 186 -17.54 -4.95 -5.06
CA GLN A 186 -18.37 -4.02 -4.28
C GLN A 186 -18.61 -2.75 -5.10
N PRO A 187 -19.87 -2.48 -5.50
CA PRO A 187 -20.20 -1.20 -6.12
C PRO A 187 -19.93 -0.06 -5.12
N ALA A 188 -19.39 1.03 -5.64
CA ALA A 188 -19.16 2.27 -4.92
C ALA A 188 -20.47 2.87 -4.39
#